data_36f28a861535baa0f326f3039ed9ff3b
#
_entry.id   36f28a861535baa0f326f3039ed9ff3b
#
_cell.length_a   1.000
_cell.length_b   1.000
_cell.length_c   1.000
_cell.angle_alpha   90.00
_cell.angle_beta   90.00
_cell.angle_gamma   90.00
#
_symmetry.space_group_name_H-M   'P 1'
#
loop_
_entity.id
_entity.type
_entity.pdbx_description
1 polymer ?
#
loop_
_entity_poly.entity_id
_entity_poly.type
_entity_poly.pdbx_seq_one_letter_code
_entity_poly.pdbx_strand_id
1 'polypeptide(L)'
;KDFVAKNPVSEEEIKNAYEKIKTMYSGNELHTRHILVEKEDEAKDIIAKLNKGTSWDELAKQSKDTGSKDKGGDLGWVTPDMFVPDFGTALGKMQKGETSKTPVKTQFGYHVIRVDDVRPQTPPPLEQIRPQIEQQLQQQKIQKHLEELVAKAKVE
;
A
#
# COMPACT_ATOMS: atom_id res chain seq x y z
N LYS A 1 -19.71 -16.06 25.83
CA LYS A 1 -18.97 -17.32 25.73
C LYS A 1 -19.81 -18.47 25.19
N ASP A 2 -21.05 -18.62 25.68
CA ASP A 2 -21.91 -19.70 25.23
C ASP A 2 -22.22 -19.59 23.74
N PHE A 3 -22.39 -18.38 23.23
CA PHE A 3 -22.60 -18.16 21.80
C PHE A 3 -21.40 -18.62 20.98
N VAL A 4 -20.19 -18.29 21.39
CA VAL A 4 -18.96 -18.69 20.70
C VAL A 4 -18.80 -20.20 20.74
N ALA A 5 -19.12 -20.85 21.87
CA ALA A 5 -19.04 -22.29 22.02
C ALA A 5 -20.04 -23.02 21.11
N LYS A 6 -21.25 -22.45 20.96
CA LYS A 6 -22.30 -23.03 20.11
C LYS A 6 -22.12 -22.72 18.63
N ASN A 7 -21.45 -21.60 18.32
CA ASN A 7 -21.27 -21.12 16.96
C ASN A 7 -19.78 -20.86 16.70
N PRO A 8 -18.94 -21.89 16.78
CA PRO A 8 -17.51 -21.68 16.53
C PRO A 8 -17.27 -21.28 15.09
N VAL A 9 -16.16 -20.56 14.88
CA VAL A 9 -15.73 -20.23 13.53
C VAL A 9 -15.25 -21.51 12.85
N SER A 10 -15.83 -21.84 11.69
CA SER A 10 -15.48 -23.04 10.95
C SER A 10 -14.22 -22.83 10.12
N GLU A 11 -13.55 -23.94 9.77
CA GLU A 11 -12.39 -23.91 8.88
C GLU A 11 -12.76 -23.31 7.53
N GLU A 12 -13.95 -23.58 7.03
CA GLU A 12 -14.44 -23.04 5.77
C GLU A 12 -14.56 -21.52 5.83
N GLU A 13 -15.10 -20.99 6.94
CA GLU A 13 -15.20 -19.54 7.15
C GLU A 13 -13.81 -18.88 7.18
N ILE A 14 -12.86 -19.51 7.85
CA ILE A 14 -11.48 -19.03 7.92
C ILE A 14 -10.87 -19.03 6.52
N LYS A 15 -11.05 -20.12 5.79
CA LYS A 15 -10.50 -20.25 4.44
C LYS A 15 -11.08 -19.21 3.50
N ASN A 16 -12.40 -18.98 3.56
CA ASN A 16 -13.05 -17.96 2.74
C ASN A 16 -12.57 -16.56 3.07
N ALA A 17 -12.38 -16.27 4.36
CA ALA A 17 -11.83 -14.97 4.79
C ALA A 17 -10.40 -14.79 4.29
N TYR A 18 -9.59 -15.84 4.35
CA TYR A 18 -8.22 -15.81 3.85
C TYR A 18 -8.18 -15.57 2.34
N GLU A 19 -9.08 -16.20 1.58
CA GLU A 19 -9.16 -15.99 0.13
C GLU A 19 -9.44 -14.52 -0.19
N LYS A 20 -10.31 -13.85 0.58
CA LYS A 20 -10.55 -12.43 0.43
C LYS A 20 -9.32 -11.61 0.73
N ILE A 21 -8.56 -11.99 1.75
CA ILE A 21 -7.31 -11.32 2.10
C ILE A 21 -6.30 -11.47 0.97
N LYS A 22 -6.21 -12.66 0.38
CA LYS A 22 -5.30 -12.92 -0.76
C LYS A 22 -5.60 -12.01 -1.95
N THR A 23 -6.87 -11.73 -2.21
CA THR A 23 -7.23 -10.84 -3.32
C THR A 23 -6.76 -9.41 -3.10
N MET A 24 -6.59 -8.98 -1.85
CA MET A 24 -6.04 -7.67 -1.52
C MET A 24 -4.56 -7.56 -1.87
N TYR A 25 -3.87 -8.68 -2.03
CA TYR A 25 -2.46 -8.74 -2.40
C TYR A 25 -2.26 -9.12 -3.87
N SER A 26 -3.27 -8.86 -4.71
CA SER A 26 -3.22 -9.27 -6.11
C SER A 26 -2.33 -8.41 -7.00
N GLY A 27 -1.92 -7.22 -6.52
CA GLY A 27 -1.07 -6.32 -7.29
C GLY A 27 0.41 -6.61 -7.12
N ASN A 28 1.23 -5.67 -7.56
CA ASN A 28 2.68 -5.73 -7.41
C ASN A 28 3.13 -4.73 -6.37
N GLU A 29 4.23 -5.09 -5.68
CA GLU A 29 4.98 -4.15 -4.86
C GLU A 29 6.12 -3.61 -5.72
N LEU A 30 6.41 -2.32 -5.57
CA LEU A 30 7.45 -1.66 -6.34
C LEU A 30 8.49 -1.09 -5.38
N HIS A 31 9.76 -1.44 -5.59
CA HIS A 31 10.86 -0.83 -4.86
C HIS A 31 11.10 0.54 -5.47
N THR A 32 10.64 1.58 -4.78
CA THR A 32 10.45 2.91 -5.34
C THR A 32 11.36 3.92 -4.68
N ARG A 33 11.89 4.84 -5.49
CA ARG A 33 12.63 6.01 -5.03
C ARG A 33 11.94 7.24 -5.60
N HIS A 34 12.00 8.34 -4.85
CA HIS A 34 11.49 9.61 -5.37
C HIS A 34 12.33 10.78 -4.89
N ILE A 35 12.19 11.89 -5.62
CA ILE A 35 12.80 13.17 -5.25
C ILE A 35 11.65 14.18 -5.28
N LEU A 36 11.37 14.80 -4.15
CA LEU A 36 10.32 15.81 -4.02
C LEU A 36 10.93 17.20 -4.11
N VAL A 37 10.40 18.05 -5.00
CA VAL A 37 10.80 19.44 -5.12
C VAL A 37 9.57 20.34 -5.20
N GLU A 38 9.74 21.62 -4.94
CA GLU A 38 8.61 22.56 -4.90
C GLU A 38 8.16 23.02 -6.28
N LYS A 39 9.08 23.08 -7.23
CA LYS A 39 8.81 23.66 -8.56
C LYS A 39 8.95 22.62 -9.66
N GLU A 40 8.09 22.74 -10.67
CA GLU A 40 8.12 21.87 -11.84
C GLU A 40 9.46 21.95 -12.57
N ASP A 41 10.00 23.16 -12.70
CA ASP A 41 11.29 23.39 -13.39
C ASP A 41 12.43 22.64 -12.68
N GLU A 42 12.40 22.59 -11.35
CA GLU A 42 13.41 21.85 -10.58
C GLU A 42 13.31 20.36 -10.88
N ALA A 43 12.09 19.83 -10.95
CA ALA A 43 11.87 18.41 -11.25
C ALA A 43 12.32 18.09 -12.68
N LYS A 44 11.99 18.94 -13.63
CA LYS A 44 12.43 18.77 -15.03
C LYS A 44 13.95 18.78 -15.15
N ASP A 45 14.61 19.67 -14.41
CA ASP A 45 16.07 19.74 -14.38
C ASP A 45 16.69 18.47 -13.85
N ILE A 46 16.09 17.91 -12.79
CA ILE A 46 16.53 16.63 -12.22
C ILE A 46 16.43 15.51 -13.25
N ILE A 47 15.29 15.43 -13.95
CA ILE A 47 15.06 14.42 -14.99
C ILE A 47 16.11 14.58 -16.10
N ALA A 48 16.37 15.81 -16.53
CA ALA A 48 17.38 16.09 -17.56
C ALA A 48 18.77 15.64 -17.12
N LYS A 49 19.14 15.90 -15.87
CA LYS A 49 20.43 15.47 -15.31
C LYS A 49 20.55 13.96 -15.23
N LEU A 50 19.46 13.27 -14.88
CA LEU A 50 19.43 11.81 -14.86
C LEU A 50 19.67 11.24 -16.27
N ASN A 51 19.06 11.85 -17.28
CA ASN A 51 19.24 11.44 -18.67
C ASN A 51 20.67 11.66 -19.17
N LYS A 52 21.39 12.58 -18.55
CA LYS A 52 22.80 12.85 -18.85
C LYS A 52 23.76 11.96 -18.08
N GLY A 53 23.24 11.10 -17.21
CA GLY A 53 24.06 10.17 -16.43
C GLY A 53 24.42 10.63 -15.03
N THR A 54 23.81 11.72 -14.54
CA THR A 54 24.02 12.17 -13.15
C THR A 54 23.47 11.13 -12.18
N SER A 55 24.20 10.91 -11.08
CA SER A 55 23.81 9.95 -10.06
C SER A 55 22.49 10.34 -9.40
N TRP A 56 21.60 9.35 -9.24
CA TRP A 56 20.34 9.54 -8.51
C TRP A 56 20.60 10.00 -7.07
N ASP A 57 21.55 9.37 -6.38
CA ASP A 57 21.85 9.70 -4.98
C ASP A 57 22.26 11.15 -4.82
N GLU A 58 23.01 11.68 -5.76
CA GLU A 58 23.43 13.07 -5.75
C GLU A 58 22.24 14.02 -5.91
N LEU A 59 21.31 13.69 -6.80
CA LEU A 59 20.12 14.48 -7.03
C LEU A 59 19.11 14.34 -5.88
N ALA A 60 19.07 13.20 -5.24
CA ALA A 60 18.17 12.96 -4.11
C ALA A 60 18.47 13.85 -2.90
N LYS A 61 19.69 14.39 -2.82
CA LYS A 61 20.05 15.34 -1.76
C LYS A 61 19.25 16.63 -1.84
N GLN A 62 18.67 16.93 -2.99
CA GLN A 62 17.83 18.11 -3.20
C GLN A 62 16.39 17.87 -2.81
N SER A 63 16.02 16.65 -2.45
CA SER A 63 14.64 16.29 -2.10
C SER A 63 14.16 17.05 -0.87
N LYS A 64 12.91 17.51 -0.92
CA LYS A 64 12.24 18.15 0.21
C LYS A 64 11.62 17.12 1.16
N ASP A 65 11.58 15.86 0.77
CA ASP A 65 11.09 14.79 1.62
C ASP A 65 12.19 14.34 2.59
N THR A 66 12.16 14.90 3.80
CA THR A 66 13.17 14.61 4.81
C THR A 66 13.15 13.15 5.29
N GLY A 67 12.02 12.46 5.11
CA GLY A 67 11.92 11.05 5.49
C GLY A 67 12.70 10.11 4.60
N SER A 68 12.91 10.47 3.33
CA SER A 68 13.64 9.62 2.38
C SER A 68 14.92 10.25 1.83
N LYS A 69 15.12 11.54 2.04
CA LYS A 69 16.26 12.30 1.52
C LYS A 69 17.61 11.65 1.85
N ASP A 70 17.81 11.27 3.10
CA ASP A 70 19.06 10.68 3.58
C ASP A 70 19.25 9.24 3.10
N LYS A 71 18.20 8.63 2.58
CA LYS A 71 18.20 7.27 2.06
C LYS A 71 18.24 7.24 0.53
N GLY A 72 18.64 8.32 -0.11
CA GLY A 72 18.63 8.40 -1.57
C GLY A 72 17.24 8.45 -2.17
N GLY A 73 16.27 8.92 -1.41
CA GLY A 73 14.88 8.97 -1.84
C GLY A 73 14.15 7.63 -1.78
N ASP A 74 14.76 6.61 -1.16
CA ASP A 74 14.22 5.26 -1.09
C ASP A 74 12.98 5.19 -0.21
N LEU A 75 11.86 4.74 -0.80
CA LEU A 75 10.60 4.52 -0.11
C LEU A 75 10.39 3.05 0.28
N GLY A 76 11.29 2.17 -0.18
CA GLY A 76 11.17 0.73 0.04
C GLY A 76 10.17 0.07 -0.90
N TRP A 77 9.66 -1.08 -0.50
CA TRP A 77 8.63 -1.80 -1.25
C TRP A 77 7.26 -1.22 -0.92
N VAL A 78 6.63 -0.64 -1.92
CA VAL A 78 5.36 0.07 -1.75
C VAL A 78 4.37 -0.34 -2.85
N THR A 79 3.09 -0.06 -2.60
CA THR A 79 2.04 -0.25 -3.59
C THR A 79 1.49 1.11 -3.99
N PRO A 80 0.92 1.23 -5.22
CA PRO A 80 0.38 2.52 -5.67
C PRO A 80 -0.70 3.12 -4.76
N ASP A 81 -1.48 2.28 -4.09
CA ASP A 81 -2.57 2.71 -3.22
C ASP A 81 -2.09 3.28 -1.87
N MET A 82 -0.80 3.17 -1.56
CA MET A 82 -0.23 3.75 -0.34
C MET A 82 -0.03 5.27 -0.42
N PHE A 83 -0.20 5.86 -1.59
CA PHE A 83 0.09 7.26 -1.86
C PHE A 83 -1.15 8.01 -2.33
N VAL A 84 -1.02 9.35 -2.44
CA VAL A 84 -2.07 10.17 -3.04
C VAL A 84 -2.34 9.70 -4.47
N PRO A 85 -3.57 9.89 -5.00
CA PRO A 85 -3.95 9.33 -6.31
C PRO A 85 -3.02 9.72 -7.46
N ASP A 86 -2.55 10.95 -7.51
CA ASP A 86 -1.67 11.41 -8.58
C ASP A 86 -0.35 10.66 -8.60
N PHE A 87 0.24 10.45 -7.43
CA PHE A 87 1.49 9.70 -7.29
C PHE A 87 1.25 8.22 -7.58
N GLY A 88 0.19 7.65 -7.00
CA GLY A 88 -0.14 6.23 -7.17
C GLY A 88 -0.44 5.88 -8.62
N THR A 89 -1.17 6.73 -9.34
CA THR A 89 -1.47 6.52 -10.75
C THR A 89 -0.20 6.49 -11.59
N ALA A 90 0.71 7.44 -11.34
CA ALA A 90 1.98 7.49 -12.05
C ALA A 90 2.83 6.26 -11.74
N LEU A 91 2.91 5.88 -10.46
CA LEU A 91 3.68 4.72 -10.01
C LEU A 91 3.16 3.42 -10.61
N GLY A 92 1.84 3.26 -10.67
CA GLY A 92 1.20 2.06 -11.21
C GLY A 92 1.46 1.83 -12.69
N LYS A 93 1.81 2.88 -13.43
CA LYS A 93 2.13 2.79 -14.85
C LYS A 93 3.61 2.53 -15.13
N MET A 94 4.44 2.56 -14.11
CA MET A 94 5.88 2.42 -14.25
C MET A 94 6.30 0.95 -14.20
N GLN A 95 7.35 0.64 -14.96
CA GLN A 95 7.93 -0.69 -15.02
C GLN A 95 9.29 -0.71 -14.31
N LYS A 96 9.80 -1.92 -14.06
CA LYS A 96 11.11 -2.10 -13.44
C LYS A 96 12.18 -1.33 -14.18
N GLY A 97 12.96 -0.55 -13.44
CA GLY A 97 14.07 0.23 -13.98
C GLY A 97 13.66 1.53 -14.65
N GLU A 98 12.37 1.86 -14.62
CA GLU A 98 11.86 3.07 -15.26
C GLU A 98 11.93 4.26 -14.33
N THR A 99 12.24 5.43 -14.89
CA THR A 99 12.19 6.71 -14.19
C THR A 99 11.11 7.56 -14.85
N SER A 100 10.36 8.33 -14.07
CA SER A 100 9.30 9.18 -14.61
C SER A 100 9.90 10.14 -15.66
N LYS A 101 9.23 10.22 -16.82
CA LYS A 101 9.69 11.08 -17.92
C LYS A 101 9.25 12.53 -17.73
N THR A 102 8.23 12.73 -16.91
CA THR A 102 7.70 14.04 -16.58
C THR A 102 7.50 14.14 -15.08
N PRO A 103 7.57 15.36 -14.52
CA PRO A 103 7.29 15.53 -13.09
C PRO A 103 5.87 15.10 -12.74
N VAL A 104 5.72 14.48 -11.58
CA VAL A 104 4.42 14.07 -11.06
C VAL A 104 3.97 15.09 -10.02
N LYS A 105 2.91 15.82 -10.32
CA LYS A 105 2.38 16.84 -9.43
C LYS A 105 1.48 16.22 -8.37
N THR A 106 1.71 16.59 -7.11
CA THR A 106 0.86 16.21 -5.97
C THR A 106 0.66 17.45 -5.09
N GLN A 107 -0.15 17.31 -4.05
CA GLN A 107 -0.35 18.37 -3.08
C GLN A 107 0.92 18.78 -2.35
N PHE A 108 1.94 17.93 -2.35
CA PHE A 108 3.23 18.20 -1.69
C PHE A 108 4.24 18.91 -2.59
N GLY A 109 4.02 18.93 -3.90
CA GLY A 109 4.93 19.51 -4.88
C GLY A 109 5.07 18.62 -6.10
N TYR A 110 6.27 18.56 -6.65
CA TYR A 110 6.57 17.76 -7.84
C TYR A 110 7.53 16.64 -7.50
N HIS A 111 7.22 15.44 -7.96
CA HIS A 111 8.01 14.25 -7.69
C HIS A 111 8.69 13.75 -8.96
N VAL A 112 9.93 13.30 -8.80
CA VAL A 112 10.62 12.49 -9.80
C VAL A 112 10.67 11.09 -9.20
N ILE A 113 10.05 10.13 -9.88
CA ILE A 113 9.87 8.77 -9.37
C ILE A 113 10.73 7.80 -10.17
N ARG A 114 11.33 6.85 -9.46
CA ARG A 114 12.10 5.76 -10.08
C ARG A 114 11.65 4.44 -9.46
N VAL A 115 11.40 3.44 -10.30
CA VAL A 115 11.11 2.07 -9.86
C VAL A 115 12.36 1.23 -10.06
N ASP A 116 12.99 0.80 -8.98
CA ASP A 116 14.21 -0.01 -9.04
C ASP A 116 13.89 -1.47 -9.29
N ASP A 117 12.79 -1.97 -8.73
CA ASP A 117 12.41 -3.36 -8.85
C ASP A 117 10.90 -3.51 -8.66
N VAL A 118 10.36 -4.63 -9.16
CA VAL A 118 8.93 -4.96 -9.06
C VAL A 118 8.83 -6.43 -8.66
N ARG A 119 7.95 -6.72 -7.71
CA ARG A 119 7.66 -8.11 -7.30
C ARG A 119 6.17 -8.25 -7.02
N PRO A 120 5.61 -9.45 -7.22
CA PRO A 120 4.21 -9.66 -6.85
C PRO A 120 4.03 -9.60 -5.34
N GLN A 121 2.90 -9.07 -4.91
CA GLN A 121 2.55 -9.08 -3.49
C GLN A 121 2.33 -10.51 -3.03
N THR A 122 2.89 -10.84 -1.87
CA THR A 122 2.72 -12.17 -1.29
C THR A 122 1.90 -12.03 -0.01
N PRO A 123 0.71 -12.66 0.06
CA PRO A 123 -0.07 -12.62 1.29
C PRO A 123 0.66 -13.38 2.39
N PRO A 124 0.47 -13.00 3.66
CA PRO A 124 1.05 -13.75 4.77
C PRO A 124 0.48 -15.17 4.79
N PRO A 125 1.23 -16.16 5.30
CA PRO A 125 0.72 -17.52 5.42
C PRO A 125 -0.53 -17.58 6.30
N LEU A 126 -1.47 -18.45 5.95
CA LEU A 126 -2.70 -18.60 6.73
C LEU A 126 -2.41 -18.88 8.20
N GLU A 127 -1.44 -19.73 8.47
CA GLU A 127 -1.08 -20.10 9.84
C GLU A 127 -0.66 -18.92 10.68
N GLN A 128 -0.01 -17.93 10.07
CA GLN A 128 0.45 -16.74 10.77
C GLN A 128 -0.70 -15.81 11.14
N ILE A 129 -1.69 -15.67 10.27
CA ILE A 129 -2.81 -14.72 10.48
C ILE A 129 -4.10 -15.41 10.93
N ARG A 130 -4.11 -16.73 11.01
CA ARG A 130 -5.28 -17.50 11.42
C ARG A 130 -5.90 -17.01 12.75
N PRO A 131 -5.12 -16.77 13.82
CA PRO A 131 -5.71 -16.28 15.07
C PRO A 131 -6.42 -14.95 14.90
N GLN A 132 -5.89 -14.05 14.08
CA GLN A 132 -6.50 -12.75 13.80
C GLN A 132 -7.80 -12.91 13.01
N ILE A 133 -7.83 -13.82 12.04
CA ILE A 133 -9.02 -14.12 11.25
C ILE A 133 -10.11 -14.70 12.15
N GLU A 134 -9.75 -15.67 13.00
CA GLU A 134 -10.70 -16.28 13.94
C GLU A 134 -11.32 -15.24 14.86
N GLN A 135 -10.50 -14.38 15.42
CA GLN A 135 -10.96 -13.32 16.31
C GLN A 135 -11.92 -12.36 15.59
N GLN A 136 -11.58 -11.96 14.39
CA GLN A 136 -12.41 -11.06 13.60
C GLN A 136 -13.76 -11.69 13.26
N LEU A 137 -13.77 -12.95 12.85
CA LEU A 137 -15.00 -13.67 12.52
C LEU A 137 -15.87 -13.88 13.74
N GLN A 138 -15.26 -14.18 14.90
CA GLN A 138 -16.00 -14.32 16.15
C GLN A 138 -16.67 -13.01 16.55
N GLN A 139 -15.96 -11.90 16.41
CA GLN A 139 -16.54 -10.58 16.70
C GLN A 139 -17.71 -10.26 15.76
N GLN A 140 -17.61 -10.61 14.50
CA GLN A 140 -18.68 -10.40 13.54
C GLN A 140 -19.92 -11.22 13.90
N LYS A 141 -19.73 -12.47 14.33
CA LYS A 141 -20.83 -13.32 14.76
C LYS A 141 -21.51 -12.79 16.01
N ILE A 142 -20.72 -12.33 16.98
CA ILE A 142 -21.25 -11.74 18.22
C ILE A 142 -22.04 -10.48 17.90
N GLN A 143 -21.51 -9.62 17.07
CA GLN A 143 -22.19 -8.39 16.66
C GLN A 143 -23.53 -8.68 15.98
N LYS A 144 -23.53 -9.62 15.05
CA LYS A 144 -24.77 -10.03 14.35
C LYS A 144 -25.80 -10.56 15.32
N HIS A 145 -25.37 -11.36 16.30
CA HIS A 145 -26.28 -11.90 17.32
C HIS A 145 -26.91 -10.79 18.16
N LEU A 146 -26.09 -9.80 18.56
CA LEU A 146 -26.58 -8.64 19.31
C LEU A 146 -27.59 -7.82 18.51
N GLU A 147 -27.35 -7.64 17.23
CA GLU A 147 -28.27 -6.93 16.34
C GLU A 147 -29.61 -7.67 16.22
N GLU A 148 -29.58 -8.97 16.12
CA GLU A 148 -30.81 -9.79 16.10
C GLU A 148 -31.59 -9.65 17.38
N LEU A 149 -30.95 -9.65 18.54
CA LEU A 149 -31.60 -9.45 19.83
C LEU A 149 -32.27 -8.08 19.94
N VAL A 150 -31.56 -7.02 19.47
CA VAL A 150 -32.10 -5.66 19.46
C VAL A 150 -33.33 -5.57 18.54
N ALA A 151 -33.26 -6.19 17.37
CA ALA A 151 -34.36 -6.19 16.43
C ALA A 151 -35.61 -6.88 17.01
N LYS A 152 -35.41 -8.01 17.70
CA LYS A 152 -36.51 -8.71 18.37
C LYS A 152 -37.11 -7.86 19.48
N ALA A 153 -36.30 -7.18 20.26
CA ALA A 153 -36.75 -6.31 21.34
C ALA A 153 -37.61 -5.17 20.79
N LYS A 154 -37.26 -4.62 19.63
CA LYS A 154 -38.03 -3.54 19.00
C LYS A 154 -39.40 -4.00 18.47
N VAL A 155 -39.50 -5.24 18.04
CA VAL A 155 -40.74 -5.80 17.50
C VAL A 155 -41.74 -6.10 18.61
N GLU A 156 -41.28 -6.49 19.76
CA GLU A 156 -42.12 -6.74 20.92
C GLU A 156 -42.62 -5.43 21.58
#